data_55ad007b071ea0b2b29e9a63e65c64aa
#
_entry.id   55ad007b071ea0b2b29e9a63e65c64aa
#
_cell.length_a   1.000
_cell.length_b   1.000
_cell.length_c   1.000
_cell.angle_alpha   90.00
_cell.angle_beta   90.00
_cell.angle_gamma   90.00
#
_symmetry.space_group_name_H-M   'P 1'
#
loop_
_entity.id
_entity.type
_entity.pdbx_description
1 polymer ?
#
loop_
_entity_poly.entity_id
_entity_poly.type
_entity_poly.pdbx_seq_one_letter_code
_entity_poly.pdbx_strand_id
1 'polypeptide(L)'
;PDTISIHKYLQFLKKNEINNVIIEASSHGLDQDRLHHINFKAAIFTNFSQDHLDYHKNMTSYLNAKLILFKKILKKNSRIISDKNINEYPVLKKIAKNRGLNLIEIVKIIKKIKITSLNEMSEFKIKNLAMAIEAAKLCGLKEKKIFKSLKKIKDVDGRFELARQFSNNIKVFIDYAHTPDALLKVLQSLER
;
A
#
# COMPACT_ATOMS: atom_id res chain seq x y z
N PRO A 1 2.02 17.40 4.73
CA PRO A 1 1.51 18.68 4.21
C PRO A 1 0.08 18.90 4.66
N ASP A 2 -0.35 20.16 4.77
CA ASP A 2 -1.72 20.56 5.03
C ASP A 2 -2.59 20.42 3.77
N THR A 3 -3.92 20.58 3.94
CA THR A 3 -4.90 20.43 2.84
C THR A 3 -4.62 21.39 1.68
N ILE A 4 -4.27 22.65 1.98
CA ILE A 4 -4.05 23.68 0.94
C ILE A 4 -2.83 23.32 0.09
N SER A 5 -1.73 22.92 0.74
CA SER A 5 -0.49 22.49 0.08
C SER A 5 -0.72 21.28 -0.83
N ILE A 6 -1.50 20.28 -0.37
CA ILE A 6 -1.85 19.11 -1.17
C ILE A 6 -2.61 19.53 -2.44
N HIS A 7 -3.65 20.37 -2.30
CA HIS A 7 -4.45 20.82 -3.44
C HIS A 7 -3.64 21.67 -4.42
N LYS A 8 -2.78 22.60 -3.93
CA LYS A 8 -1.86 23.35 -4.80
C LYS A 8 -0.93 22.45 -5.57
N TYR A 9 -0.38 21.42 -4.91
CA TYR A 9 0.51 20.47 -5.56
C TYR A 9 -0.21 19.62 -6.62
N LEU A 10 -1.43 19.16 -6.35
CA LEU A 10 -2.26 18.46 -7.32
C LEU A 10 -2.60 19.33 -8.54
N GLN A 11 -2.88 20.62 -8.34
CA GLN A 11 -3.08 21.57 -9.42
C GLN A 11 -1.81 21.76 -10.26
N PHE A 12 -0.64 21.87 -9.61
CA PHE A 12 0.65 21.94 -10.28
C PHE A 12 0.90 20.69 -11.14
N LEU A 13 0.69 19.50 -10.59
CA LEU A 13 0.83 18.24 -11.32
C LEU A 13 -0.11 18.19 -12.54
N LYS A 14 -1.37 18.60 -12.36
CA LYS A 14 -2.34 18.67 -13.48
C LYS A 14 -1.90 19.64 -14.58
N LYS A 15 -1.37 20.82 -14.24
CA LYS A 15 -0.83 21.78 -15.20
C LYS A 15 0.37 21.23 -16.00
N ASN A 16 1.14 20.31 -15.38
CA ASN A 16 2.26 19.61 -16.02
C ASN A 16 1.85 18.27 -16.67
N GLU A 17 0.56 18.08 -16.96
CA GLU A 17 0.01 16.91 -17.65
C GLU A 17 0.26 15.56 -16.95
N ILE A 18 0.50 15.58 -15.65
CA ILE A 18 0.62 14.37 -14.83
C ILE A 18 -0.77 13.79 -14.60
N ASN A 19 -1.04 12.68 -15.26
CA ASN A 19 -2.37 12.05 -15.28
C ASN A 19 -2.63 11.07 -14.14
N ASN A 20 -1.58 10.56 -13.48
CA ASN A 20 -1.72 9.62 -12.40
C ASN A 20 -0.87 10.05 -11.20
N VAL A 21 -1.46 10.08 -10.02
CA VAL A 21 -0.82 10.48 -8.77
C VAL A 21 -1.11 9.42 -7.73
N ILE A 22 -0.10 9.04 -6.96
CA ILE A 22 -0.22 8.16 -5.80
C ILE A 22 0.08 8.98 -4.56
N ILE A 23 -0.80 8.89 -3.57
CA ILE A 23 -0.68 9.64 -2.30
C ILE A 23 -0.68 8.62 -1.16
N GLU A 24 0.28 8.74 -0.26
CA GLU A 24 0.23 8.04 1.02
C GLU A 24 -0.79 8.72 1.93
N ALA A 25 -1.84 7.97 2.31
CA ALA A 25 -2.91 8.45 3.18
C ALA A 25 -2.62 8.04 4.62
N SER A 26 -1.87 8.86 5.36
CA SER A 26 -1.62 8.60 6.78
C SER A 26 -2.90 8.70 7.61
N SER A 27 -2.98 7.93 8.70
CA SER A 27 -4.13 7.98 9.62
C SER A 27 -4.34 9.37 10.23
N HIS A 28 -3.27 10.10 10.54
CA HIS A 28 -3.32 11.49 10.97
C HIS A 28 -3.93 12.41 9.90
N GLY A 29 -3.49 12.25 8.64
CA GLY A 29 -4.00 13.05 7.54
C GLY A 29 -5.48 12.81 7.26
N LEU A 30 -5.93 11.56 7.45
CA LEU A 30 -7.33 11.20 7.30
C LEU A 30 -8.19 11.73 8.45
N ASP A 31 -7.70 11.63 9.69
CA ASP A 31 -8.38 12.10 10.90
C ASP A 31 -8.49 13.64 10.93
N GLN A 32 -7.50 14.33 10.36
CA GLN A 32 -7.44 15.77 10.22
C GLN A 32 -8.04 16.29 8.90
N ASP A 33 -8.81 15.49 8.20
CA ASP A 33 -9.50 15.84 6.94
C ASP A 33 -8.60 16.41 5.82
N ARG A 34 -7.27 16.12 5.87
CA ARG A 34 -6.30 16.68 4.90
C ARG A 34 -6.54 16.23 3.47
N LEU A 35 -7.23 15.08 3.27
CA LEU A 35 -7.51 14.49 1.96
C LEU A 35 -8.97 14.70 1.52
N HIS A 36 -9.74 15.52 2.24
CA HIS A 36 -11.10 15.84 1.85
C HIS A 36 -11.14 16.52 0.47
N HIS A 37 -12.22 16.32 -0.24
CA HIS A 37 -12.46 16.86 -1.59
C HIS A 37 -11.54 16.35 -2.71
N ILE A 38 -10.60 15.44 -2.43
CA ILE A 38 -9.83 14.76 -3.45
C ILE A 38 -10.63 13.58 -4.01
N ASN A 39 -10.72 13.51 -5.34
CA ASN A 39 -11.41 12.42 -6.01
C ASN A 39 -10.47 11.25 -6.27
N PHE A 40 -10.46 10.26 -5.40
CA PHE A 40 -9.67 9.06 -5.58
C PHE A 40 -10.36 8.05 -6.50
N LYS A 41 -9.64 7.56 -7.51
CA LYS A 41 -10.07 6.46 -8.39
C LYS A 41 -10.04 5.12 -7.66
N ALA A 42 -9.08 4.96 -6.79
CA ALA A 42 -8.89 3.76 -5.97
C ALA A 42 -8.18 4.10 -4.66
N ALA A 43 -8.32 3.21 -3.67
CA ALA A 43 -7.52 3.21 -2.45
C ALA A 43 -6.99 1.80 -2.18
N ILE A 44 -5.79 1.73 -1.61
CA ILE A 44 -5.14 0.48 -1.22
C ILE A 44 -5.15 0.40 0.30
N PHE A 45 -5.62 -0.73 0.85
CA PHE A 45 -5.44 -1.05 2.25
C PHE A 45 -4.39 -2.15 2.35
N THR A 46 -3.18 -1.79 2.77
CA THR A 46 -2.01 -2.67 2.76
C THR A 46 -2.02 -3.66 3.91
N ASN A 47 -2.01 -3.15 5.12
CA ASN A 47 -2.04 -3.91 6.37
C ASN A 47 -2.47 -3.00 7.52
N PHE A 48 -2.63 -3.62 8.70
CA PHE A 48 -2.92 -2.92 9.93
C PHE A 48 -2.19 -3.64 11.07
N SER A 49 -1.31 -2.93 11.75
CA SER A 49 -0.57 -3.39 12.92
C SER A 49 -0.39 -2.23 13.90
N GLN A 50 0.07 -2.51 15.11
CA GLN A 50 0.25 -1.50 16.14
C GLN A 50 1.23 -0.42 15.67
N ASP A 51 0.75 0.82 15.65
CA ASP A 51 1.50 2.03 15.37
C ASP A 51 0.68 3.26 15.79
N HIS A 52 1.31 4.43 15.91
CA HIS A 52 0.65 5.73 16.15
C HIS A 52 -0.32 5.77 17.36
N LEU A 53 -0.08 4.95 18.42
CA LEU A 53 -0.94 4.93 19.61
C LEU A 53 -0.75 6.16 20.50
N ASP A 54 0.36 6.86 20.36
CA ASP A 54 0.61 8.19 20.93
C ASP A 54 -0.46 9.19 20.51
N TYR A 55 -0.88 9.15 19.25
CA TYR A 55 -1.93 10.00 18.69
C TYR A 55 -3.33 9.39 18.84
N HIS A 56 -3.52 8.16 18.40
CA HIS A 56 -4.85 7.53 18.32
C HIS A 56 -5.31 6.88 19.64
N LYS A 57 -4.44 6.79 20.65
CA LYS A 57 -4.69 6.23 21.98
C LYS A 57 -4.97 4.73 22.00
N ASN A 58 -5.66 4.15 21.02
CA ASN A 58 -5.95 2.72 20.93
C ASN A 58 -6.12 2.26 19.47
N MET A 59 -6.03 0.94 19.28
CA MET A 59 -6.12 0.31 17.96
C MET A 59 -7.46 0.55 17.26
N THR A 60 -8.56 0.62 18.00
CA THR A 60 -9.90 0.86 17.42
C THR A 60 -10.00 2.26 16.79
N SER A 61 -9.55 3.28 17.51
CA SER A 61 -9.50 4.65 17.02
C SER A 61 -8.56 4.78 15.81
N TYR A 62 -7.40 4.12 15.88
CA TYR A 62 -6.44 4.08 14.77
C TYR A 62 -7.04 3.43 13.51
N LEU A 63 -7.69 2.27 13.66
CA LEU A 63 -8.38 1.63 12.53
C LEU A 63 -9.50 2.51 11.98
N ASN A 64 -10.32 3.12 12.84
CA ASN A 64 -11.39 4.00 12.40
C ASN A 64 -10.88 5.20 11.60
N ALA A 65 -9.76 5.80 12.02
CA ALA A 65 -9.11 6.87 11.25
C ALA A 65 -8.68 6.40 9.86
N LYS A 66 -8.02 5.24 9.74
CA LYS A 66 -7.68 4.65 8.43
C LYS A 66 -8.92 4.36 7.57
N LEU A 67 -10.01 3.92 8.18
CA LEU A 67 -11.25 3.60 7.47
C LEU A 67 -12.02 4.83 6.98
N ILE A 68 -11.66 6.06 7.39
CA ILE A 68 -12.26 7.31 6.87
C ILE A 68 -12.16 7.36 5.34
N LEU A 69 -11.00 6.98 4.78
CA LEU A 69 -10.78 6.95 3.33
C LEU A 69 -11.87 6.14 2.61
N PHE A 70 -12.22 4.99 3.15
CA PHE A 70 -13.17 4.04 2.56
C PHE A 70 -14.62 4.36 2.92
N LYS A 71 -14.86 4.86 4.15
CA LYS A 71 -16.21 5.18 4.65
C LYS A 71 -16.74 6.53 4.14
N LYS A 72 -15.85 7.53 3.94
CA LYS A 72 -16.27 8.92 3.68
C LYS A 72 -15.74 9.46 2.34
N ILE A 73 -14.45 9.27 2.03
CA ILE A 73 -13.76 10.00 0.96
C ILE A 73 -13.95 9.33 -0.42
N LEU A 74 -13.80 8.00 -0.53
CA LEU A 74 -14.02 7.30 -1.79
C LEU A 74 -15.44 7.54 -2.31
N LYS A 75 -15.56 7.81 -3.60
CA LYS A 75 -16.88 7.93 -4.27
C LYS A 75 -17.41 6.57 -4.69
N LYS A 76 -18.72 6.45 -4.90
CA LYS A 76 -19.37 5.27 -5.48
C LYS A 76 -18.62 4.83 -6.76
N ASN A 77 -18.50 3.53 -6.98
CA ASN A 77 -17.77 2.88 -8.06
C ASN A 77 -16.23 3.01 -7.98
N SER A 78 -15.65 3.71 -6.99
CA SER A 78 -14.21 3.64 -6.73
C SER A 78 -13.79 2.23 -6.32
N ARG A 79 -12.49 1.93 -6.43
CA ARG A 79 -11.94 0.60 -6.15
C ARG A 79 -11.22 0.59 -4.81
N ILE A 80 -11.35 -0.54 -4.13
CA ILE A 80 -10.53 -0.88 -2.95
C ILE A 80 -9.65 -2.04 -3.37
N ILE A 81 -8.34 -1.91 -3.19
CA ILE A 81 -7.38 -3.01 -3.42
C ILE A 81 -6.92 -3.50 -2.06
N SER A 82 -7.02 -4.80 -1.77
CA SER A 82 -6.57 -5.36 -0.50
C SER A 82 -6.30 -6.87 -0.58
N ASP A 83 -5.58 -7.39 0.43
CA ASP A 83 -5.44 -8.83 0.66
C ASP A 83 -6.65 -9.34 1.44
N LYS A 84 -7.30 -10.40 0.95
CA LYS A 84 -8.42 -11.03 1.64
C LYS A 84 -8.04 -11.73 2.95
N ASN A 85 -6.75 -11.96 3.19
CA ASN A 85 -6.24 -12.68 4.35
C ASN A 85 -5.91 -11.76 5.55
N ILE A 86 -6.15 -10.46 5.44
CA ILE A 86 -5.99 -9.55 6.58
C ILE A 86 -7.24 -9.56 7.46
N ASN A 87 -7.07 -9.32 8.76
CA ASN A 87 -8.15 -9.30 9.74
C ASN A 87 -9.23 -8.25 9.44
N GLU A 88 -8.86 -7.15 8.81
CA GLU A 88 -9.73 -6.02 8.46
C GLU A 88 -10.54 -6.25 7.20
N TYR A 89 -10.27 -7.31 6.44
CA TYR A 89 -10.94 -7.58 5.18
C TYR A 89 -12.48 -7.68 5.30
N PRO A 90 -13.08 -8.34 6.33
CA PRO A 90 -14.54 -8.37 6.50
C PRO A 90 -15.14 -6.97 6.64
N VAL A 91 -14.46 -6.07 7.34
CA VAL A 91 -14.88 -4.66 7.50
C VAL A 91 -14.82 -3.93 6.17
N LEU A 92 -13.74 -4.08 5.41
CA LEU A 92 -13.60 -3.49 4.07
C LEU A 92 -14.69 -3.99 3.12
N LYS A 93 -15.00 -5.29 3.15
CA LYS A 93 -16.07 -5.90 2.34
C LYS A 93 -17.45 -5.33 2.69
N LYS A 94 -17.74 -5.16 3.98
CA LYS A 94 -18.98 -4.52 4.45
C LYS A 94 -19.08 -3.07 3.97
N ILE A 95 -18.01 -2.30 4.09
CA ILE A 95 -17.95 -0.91 3.62
C ILE A 95 -18.16 -0.88 2.09
N ALA A 96 -17.46 -1.72 1.34
CA ALA A 96 -17.58 -1.80 -0.11
C ALA A 96 -19.05 -2.04 -0.55
N LYS A 97 -19.72 -3.02 0.07
CA LYS A 97 -21.14 -3.32 -0.20
C LYS A 97 -22.02 -2.10 0.10
N ASN A 98 -21.89 -1.49 1.27
CA ASN A 98 -22.75 -0.40 1.71
C ASN A 98 -22.55 0.89 0.90
N ARG A 99 -21.33 1.11 0.38
CA ARG A 99 -20.97 2.32 -0.35
C ARG A 99 -20.96 2.17 -1.88
N GLY A 100 -21.25 0.97 -2.39
CA GLY A 100 -21.17 0.68 -3.83
C GLY A 100 -19.75 0.82 -4.36
N LEU A 101 -18.74 0.35 -3.60
CA LEU A 101 -17.33 0.33 -4.00
C LEU A 101 -16.97 -1.05 -4.55
N ASN A 102 -16.00 -1.10 -5.46
CA ASN A 102 -15.55 -2.34 -6.07
C ASN A 102 -14.30 -2.87 -5.33
N LEU A 103 -14.43 -4.00 -4.65
CA LEU A 103 -13.32 -4.62 -3.91
C LEU A 103 -12.52 -5.55 -4.84
N ILE A 104 -11.21 -5.30 -4.94
CA ILE A 104 -10.25 -6.05 -5.74
C ILE A 104 -9.32 -6.81 -4.80
N GLU A 105 -9.33 -8.14 -4.91
CA GLU A 105 -8.47 -9.04 -4.15
C GLU A 105 -7.19 -9.34 -4.92
N ILE A 106 -6.05 -9.26 -4.24
CA ILE A 106 -4.73 -9.47 -4.87
C ILE A 106 -4.34 -10.94 -5.07
N VAL A 107 -5.13 -11.89 -4.60
CA VAL A 107 -4.79 -13.33 -4.61
C VAL A 107 -4.42 -13.85 -6.00
N LYS A 108 -5.17 -13.44 -7.04
CA LYS A 108 -4.89 -13.86 -8.42
C LYS A 108 -3.53 -13.36 -8.91
N ILE A 109 -3.18 -12.14 -8.56
CA ILE A 109 -1.88 -11.55 -8.94
C ILE A 109 -0.74 -12.19 -8.15
N ILE A 110 -0.92 -12.46 -6.86
CA ILE A 110 0.08 -13.19 -6.05
C ILE A 110 0.42 -14.53 -6.70
N LYS A 111 -0.60 -15.31 -7.13
CA LYS A 111 -0.38 -16.57 -7.83
C LYS A 111 0.45 -16.39 -9.11
N LYS A 112 0.19 -15.33 -9.89
CA LYS A 112 0.96 -15.03 -11.11
C LYS A 112 2.41 -14.64 -10.79
N ILE A 113 2.64 -13.84 -9.75
CA ILE A 113 3.99 -13.45 -9.31
C ILE A 113 4.80 -14.69 -8.90
N LYS A 114 4.20 -15.60 -8.13
CA LYS A 114 4.87 -16.82 -7.64
C LYS A 114 5.34 -17.79 -8.74
N ILE A 115 4.79 -17.67 -9.94
CA ILE A 115 5.22 -18.45 -11.11
C ILE A 115 6.44 -17.80 -11.81
N THR A 116 6.79 -16.59 -11.45
CA THR A 116 7.92 -15.85 -12.02
C THR A 116 9.20 -16.05 -11.19
N SER A 117 10.32 -15.55 -11.68
CA SER A 117 11.59 -15.49 -10.93
C SER A 117 11.57 -14.62 -9.68
N LEU A 118 10.43 -13.99 -9.37
CA LEU A 118 10.22 -13.16 -8.19
C LEU A 118 9.64 -13.94 -6.99
N ASN A 119 9.53 -15.26 -7.10
CA ASN A 119 9.03 -16.14 -6.04
C ASN A 119 9.91 -16.15 -4.78
N GLU A 120 11.19 -15.77 -4.89
CA GLU A 120 12.15 -15.68 -3.78
C GLU A 120 11.97 -14.41 -2.93
N MET A 121 11.12 -13.47 -3.36
CA MET A 121 10.81 -12.28 -2.56
C MET A 121 10.08 -12.65 -1.28
N SER A 122 10.31 -11.88 -0.21
CA SER A 122 9.57 -12.00 1.04
C SER A 122 8.06 -11.84 0.82
N GLU A 123 7.25 -12.48 1.65
CA GLU A 123 5.78 -12.49 1.48
C GLU A 123 5.19 -11.07 1.45
N PHE A 124 5.67 -10.18 2.31
CA PHE A 124 5.18 -8.80 2.33
C PHE A 124 5.57 -8.03 1.05
N LYS A 125 6.77 -8.26 0.49
CA LYS A 125 7.16 -7.66 -0.79
C LYS A 125 6.25 -8.16 -1.93
N ILE A 126 5.93 -9.46 -1.95
CA ILE A 126 5.00 -10.03 -2.95
C ILE A 126 3.60 -9.40 -2.83
N LYS A 127 3.08 -9.23 -1.61
CA LYS A 127 1.77 -8.60 -1.39
C LYS A 127 1.77 -7.13 -1.84
N ASN A 128 2.80 -6.37 -1.47
CA ASN A 128 2.93 -4.98 -1.89
C ASN A 128 3.04 -4.86 -3.42
N LEU A 129 3.83 -5.72 -4.04
CA LEU A 129 3.95 -5.79 -5.51
C LEU A 129 2.61 -6.12 -6.17
N ALA A 130 1.85 -7.07 -5.62
CA ALA A 130 0.53 -7.44 -6.15
C ALA A 130 -0.45 -6.26 -6.08
N MET A 131 -0.45 -5.49 -5.00
CA MET A 131 -1.24 -4.27 -4.86
C MET A 131 -0.82 -3.20 -5.87
N ALA A 132 0.48 -3.00 -6.05
CA ALA A 132 1.03 -2.06 -7.02
C ALA A 132 0.65 -2.44 -8.47
N ILE A 133 0.67 -3.73 -8.82
CA ILE A 133 0.22 -4.24 -10.12
C ILE A 133 -1.26 -3.93 -10.36
N GLU A 134 -2.13 -4.18 -9.39
CA GLU A 134 -3.56 -3.85 -9.51
C GLU A 134 -3.77 -2.34 -9.65
N ALA A 135 -3.03 -1.51 -8.91
CA ALA A 135 -3.09 -0.06 -9.05
C ALA A 135 -2.62 0.40 -10.45
N ALA A 136 -1.53 -0.16 -10.96
CA ALA A 136 -1.01 0.15 -12.30
C ALA A 136 -2.00 -0.21 -13.42
N LYS A 137 -2.75 -1.30 -13.27
CA LYS A 137 -3.85 -1.66 -14.19
C LYS A 137 -4.95 -0.61 -14.18
N LEU A 138 -5.29 -0.06 -13.01
CA LEU A 138 -6.27 1.02 -12.89
C LEU A 138 -5.78 2.35 -13.52
N CYS A 139 -4.47 2.53 -13.65
CA CYS A 139 -3.87 3.62 -14.41
C CYS A 139 -3.86 3.39 -15.93
N GLY A 140 -4.43 2.28 -16.41
CA GLY A 140 -4.55 1.97 -17.84
C GLY A 140 -3.39 1.14 -18.40
N LEU A 141 -2.46 0.69 -17.58
CA LEU A 141 -1.36 -0.15 -18.04
C LEU A 141 -1.84 -1.60 -18.29
N LYS A 142 -1.48 -2.15 -19.44
CA LYS A 142 -1.79 -3.55 -19.78
C LYS A 142 -0.96 -4.51 -18.92
N GLU A 143 -1.60 -5.53 -18.37
CA GLU A 143 -0.98 -6.49 -17.47
C GLU A 143 0.32 -7.10 -18.05
N LYS A 144 0.32 -7.50 -19.34
CA LYS A 144 1.50 -8.02 -20.04
C LYS A 144 2.69 -7.05 -19.99
N LYS A 145 2.43 -5.73 -20.17
CA LYS A 145 3.46 -4.70 -20.10
C LYS A 145 3.99 -4.54 -18.68
N ILE A 146 3.11 -4.57 -17.68
CA ILE A 146 3.49 -4.52 -16.27
C ILE A 146 4.42 -5.69 -15.93
N PHE A 147 4.00 -6.94 -16.21
CA PHE A 147 4.81 -8.13 -15.92
C PHE A 147 6.17 -8.12 -16.65
N LYS A 148 6.23 -7.63 -17.89
CA LYS A 148 7.52 -7.46 -18.60
C LYS A 148 8.45 -6.46 -17.90
N SER A 149 7.92 -5.43 -17.24
CA SER A 149 8.72 -4.41 -16.55
C SER A 149 9.14 -4.83 -15.13
N LEU A 150 8.57 -5.91 -14.55
CA LEU A 150 8.93 -6.35 -13.19
C LEU A 150 10.41 -6.69 -13.04
N LYS A 151 11.06 -7.21 -14.09
CA LYS A 151 12.51 -7.49 -14.11
C LYS A 151 13.39 -6.23 -13.96
N LYS A 152 12.82 -5.04 -14.14
CA LYS A 152 13.50 -3.75 -14.06
C LYS A 152 13.22 -3.01 -12.75
N ILE A 153 12.37 -3.58 -11.89
CA ILE A 153 12.07 -2.97 -10.60
C ILE A 153 13.30 -3.08 -9.73
N LYS A 154 13.74 -1.94 -9.23
CA LYS A 154 14.80 -1.85 -8.23
C LYS A 154 14.20 -2.00 -6.84
N ASP A 155 15.00 -2.44 -5.89
CA ASP A 155 14.63 -2.37 -4.48
C ASP A 155 14.42 -0.90 -4.07
N VAL A 156 13.61 -0.72 -3.04
CA VAL A 156 13.35 0.61 -2.48
C VAL A 156 14.37 0.84 -1.37
N ASP A 157 15.10 1.94 -1.46
CA ASP A 157 16.11 2.32 -0.47
C ASP A 157 15.53 2.32 0.94
N GLY A 158 16.24 1.73 1.89
CA GLY A 158 15.80 1.60 3.28
C GLY A 158 14.59 0.68 3.51
N ARG A 159 14.24 -0.20 2.56
CA ARG A 159 13.13 -1.17 2.66
C ARG A 159 13.59 -2.59 2.37
N PHE A 160 14.04 -3.30 3.40
CA PHE A 160 14.65 -4.63 3.30
C PHE A 160 15.76 -4.65 2.23
N GLU A 161 16.60 -3.64 2.30
CA GLU A 161 17.67 -3.37 1.36
C GLU A 161 18.93 -4.13 1.78
N LEU A 162 19.47 -4.96 0.90
CA LEU A 162 20.78 -5.57 1.12
C LEU A 162 21.88 -4.51 0.90
N ALA A 163 22.33 -3.89 1.99
CA ALA A 163 23.35 -2.83 1.94
C ALA A 163 24.75 -3.38 1.69
N ARG A 164 25.08 -4.56 2.25
CA ARG A 164 26.40 -5.18 2.10
C ARG A 164 26.34 -6.69 2.31
N GLN A 165 27.15 -7.40 1.56
CA GLN A 165 27.46 -8.81 1.78
C GLN A 165 28.98 -8.98 1.88
N PHE A 166 29.44 -9.73 2.89
CA PHE A 166 30.83 -10.05 3.12
C PHE A 166 31.16 -11.46 2.62
N SER A 167 32.46 -11.74 2.41
CA SER A 167 32.95 -13.03 1.93
C SER A 167 32.61 -14.22 2.84
N ASN A 168 32.43 -14.00 4.13
CA ASN A 168 31.98 -15.00 5.12
C ASN A 168 30.46 -15.17 5.20
N ASN A 169 29.71 -14.77 4.17
CA ASN A 169 28.25 -14.80 4.06
C ASN A 169 27.48 -13.92 5.07
N ILE A 170 28.17 -13.04 5.79
CA ILE A 170 27.49 -12.03 6.61
C ILE A 170 26.81 -11.04 5.67
N LYS A 171 25.52 -10.79 5.89
CA LYS A 171 24.70 -9.83 5.14
C LYS A 171 24.22 -8.72 6.06
N VAL A 172 24.32 -7.48 5.59
CA VAL A 172 23.81 -6.30 6.29
C VAL A 172 22.59 -5.78 5.53
N PHE A 173 21.47 -5.69 6.22
CA PHE A 173 20.23 -5.16 5.67
C PHE A 173 19.87 -3.83 6.33
N ILE A 174 19.28 -2.92 5.56
CA ILE A 174 18.68 -1.67 6.04
C ILE A 174 17.16 -1.78 5.85
N ASP A 175 16.40 -1.51 6.92
CA ASP A 175 14.95 -1.46 6.88
C ASP A 175 14.41 -0.37 7.81
N TYR A 176 13.26 0.15 7.49
CA TYR A 176 12.55 1.17 8.27
C TYR A 176 11.69 0.57 9.39
N ALA A 177 11.74 -0.72 9.63
CA ALA A 177 10.96 -1.38 10.67
C ALA A 177 11.27 -0.79 12.05
N HIS A 178 10.27 -0.17 12.67
CA HIS A 178 10.38 0.50 13.98
C HIS A 178 9.26 0.11 14.94
N THR A 179 8.42 -0.85 14.54
CA THR A 179 7.39 -1.45 15.40
C THR A 179 7.68 -2.93 15.63
N PRO A 180 7.22 -3.54 16.75
CA PRO A 180 7.46 -4.97 17.03
C PRO A 180 7.01 -5.89 15.88
N ASP A 181 5.81 -5.67 15.33
CA ASP A 181 5.28 -6.46 14.21
C ASP A 181 6.12 -6.30 12.92
N ALA A 182 6.54 -5.08 12.61
CA ALA A 182 7.38 -4.82 11.43
C ALA A 182 8.75 -5.50 11.57
N LEU A 183 9.40 -5.37 12.74
CA LEU A 183 10.68 -6.01 13.02
C LEU A 183 10.58 -7.53 12.95
N LEU A 184 9.53 -8.12 13.54
CA LEU A 184 9.29 -9.56 13.48
C LEU A 184 9.19 -10.06 12.03
N LYS A 185 8.45 -9.36 11.16
CA LYS A 185 8.31 -9.71 9.73
C LYS A 185 9.62 -9.62 8.97
N VAL A 186 10.46 -8.61 9.27
CA VAL A 186 11.80 -8.49 8.69
C VAL A 186 12.66 -9.67 9.11
N LEU A 187 12.72 -10.00 10.41
CA LEU A 187 13.51 -11.13 10.93
C LEU A 187 13.06 -12.46 10.31
N GLN A 188 11.76 -12.75 10.29
CA GLN A 188 11.21 -13.93 9.65
C GLN A 188 11.53 -14.05 8.14
N SER A 189 11.76 -12.91 7.49
CA SER A 189 12.16 -12.90 6.07
C SER A 189 13.64 -13.20 5.85
N LEU A 190 14.47 -13.10 6.90
CA LEU A 190 15.90 -13.44 6.87
C LEU A 190 16.16 -14.91 7.18
N GLU A 191 15.22 -15.61 7.81
CA GLU A 191 15.32 -17.03 8.15
C GLU A 191 15.07 -17.98 6.95
N ARG A 192 14.70 -17.44 5.80
CA ARG A 192 14.43 -18.16 4.54
C ARG A 192 15.60 -18.05 3.58
#